data_a4281ce77b68df4ae80f3e3856b21194
#
_entry.id   a4281ce77b68df4ae80f3e3856b21194
#
_cell.length_a   1.000
_cell.length_b   1.000
_cell.length_c   1.000
_cell.angle_alpha   90.00
_cell.angle_beta   90.00
_cell.angle_gamma   90.00
#
_symmetry.space_group_name_H-M   'P 1'
#
loop_
_entity.id
_entity.type
_entity.pdbx_description
1 polymer ?
#
loop_
_entity_poly.entity_id
_entity_poly.type
_entity_poly.pdbx_seq_one_letter_code
_entity_poly.pdbx_strand_id
1 'polypeptide(L)'
;MHTKPINIMKKIAFLALMPFLMLASCKSHYEVASVQRSRILVDARYDAQPDAQAAEFLKPYKHIVDSIMGPVVGRSAKYMTAKRPEGTLSNLLADILVWAAKDYNEKPDFGVYNMGGVRADLPKGDVTYGDVLDVAPFENKIAFTTLSGATVMDLFKQIAVVGGEGLSHSVRLVITKDGQLVSATINGEPVDPQKEYRVTTIDYLLGGTDKLEAFKNGHDVNAPKDASNNTRFVIMNYFREMAKQGREVDSEIEGRVTVK
;
A
#
# COMPACT_ATOMS: atom_id res chain seq x y z
N MET A 1 12.05 -95.59 17.98
CA MET A 1 11.16 -94.73 17.21
C MET A 1 11.86 -93.38 16.90
N HIS A 2 12.47 -93.30 15.69
CA HIS A 2 13.26 -92.10 15.29
C HIS A 2 12.32 -91.11 14.57
N THR A 3 11.97 -90.04 15.17
CA THR A 3 11.28 -88.92 14.49
C THR A 3 12.31 -88.08 13.76
N LYS A 4 12.13 -87.95 12.48
CA LYS A 4 13.07 -87.31 11.53
C LYS A 4 13.25 -85.82 11.82
N PRO A 5 14.48 -85.30 12.00
CA PRO A 5 14.73 -83.88 12.29
C PRO A 5 14.45 -82.94 11.11
N ILE A 6 14.17 -83.46 9.92
CA ILE A 6 13.99 -82.71 8.66
C ILE A 6 12.73 -81.84 8.63
N ASN A 7 11.72 -82.18 9.41
CA ASN A 7 10.44 -81.44 9.40
C ASN A 7 10.43 -80.12 10.22
N ILE A 8 11.29 -80.04 11.21
CA ILE A 8 11.40 -78.87 12.08
C ILE A 8 12.18 -77.76 11.37
N MET A 9 13.29 -78.10 10.70
CA MET A 9 14.10 -77.13 9.92
C MET A 9 13.30 -76.54 8.75
N LYS A 10 12.48 -77.30 8.04
CA LYS A 10 11.62 -76.80 6.98
C LYS A 10 10.56 -75.83 7.51
N LYS A 11 9.95 -76.10 8.68
CA LYS A 11 9.00 -75.18 9.32
C LYS A 11 9.64 -73.91 9.82
N ILE A 12 10.84 -73.96 10.36
CA ILE A 12 11.60 -72.80 10.82
C ILE A 12 12.04 -71.94 9.60
N ALA A 13 12.49 -72.58 8.49
CA ALA A 13 12.83 -71.86 7.26
C ALA A 13 11.61 -71.16 6.64
N PHE A 14 10.42 -71.77 6.69
CA PHE A 14 9.16 -71.18 6.19
C PHE A 14 8.69 -70.03 7.08
N LEU A 15 8.84 -70.15 8.42
CA LEU A 15 8.52 -69.11 9.38
C LEU A 15 9.47 -67.90 9.28
N ALA A 16 10.74 -68.11 8.94
CA ALA A 16 11.74 -67.08 8.73
C ALA A 16 11.60 -66.34 7.38
N LEU A 17 10.98 -66.98 6.36
CA LEU A 17 10.77 -66.37 5.04
C LEU A 17 9.54 -65.44 5.01
N MET A 18 8.60 -65.66 5.92
CA MET A 18 7.34 -64.88 5.98
C MET A 18 7.54 -63.42 6.34
N PRO A 19 8.40 -63.01 7.31
CA PRO A 19 8.64 -61.59 7.57
C PRO A 19 9.46 -60.91 6.45
N PHE A 20 10.21 -61.63 5.62
CA PHE A 20 10.96 -61.05 4.52
C PHE A 20 10.06 -60.63 3.33
N LEU A 21 8.92 -61.33 3.15
CA LEU A 21 7.92 -60.99 2.15
C LEU A 21 7.06 -59.77 2.57
N MET A 22 6.96 -59.49 3.85
CA MET A 22 6.23 -58.30 4.34
C MET A 22 7.03 -57.00 4.21
N LEU A 23 8.34 -57.05 3.94
CA LEU A 23 9.22 -55.87 3.73
C LEU A 23 9.21 -55.37 2.27
N ALA A 24 8.56 -56.07 1.35
CA ALA A 24 8.33 -55.61 -0.01
C ALA A 24 7.10 -54.68 -0.03
N SER A 25 7.07 -53.67 0.83
CA SER A 25 6.11 -52.59 0.75
C SER A 25 6.45 -51.74 -0.48
N CYS A 26 5.68 -51.87 -1.53
CA CYS A 26 5.74 -50.98 -2.66
C CYS A 26 5.54 -49.56 -2.13
N LYS A 27 6.60 -48.73 -2.14
CA LYS A 27 6.42 -47.27 -1.99
C LYS A 27 5.64 -46.81 -3.22
N SER A 28 4.37 -46.50 -3.02
CA SER A 28 3.58 -45.81 -4.03
C SER A 28 4.20 -44.43 -4.23
N HIS A 29 4.90 -44.24 -5.32
CA HIS A 29 5.32 -42.92 -5.78
C HIS A 29 4.10 -42.27 -6.49
N TYR A 30 3.53 -41.26 -5.88
CA TYR A 30 2.55 -40.43 -6.55
C TYR A 30 3.28 -39.33 -7.30
N GLU A 31 3.19 -39.34 -8.60
CA GLU A 31 3.65 -38.24 -9.45
C GLU A 31 2.44 -37.47 -9.96
N VAL A 32 2.58 -36.13 -10.01
CA VAL A 32 1.54 -35.29 -10.61
C VAL A 32 1.54 -35.55 -12.11
N ALA A 33 0.58 -36.34 -12.60
CA ALA A 33 0.48 -36.72 -14.00
C ALA A 33 0.04 -35.56 -14.90
N SER A 34 -0.82 -34.69 -14.41
CA SER A 34 -1.24 -33.47 -15.11
C SER A 34 -1.82 -32.45 -14.16
N VAL A 35 -1.69 -31.17 -14.51
CA VAL A 35 -2.39 -30.05 -13.85
C VAL A 35 -3.26 -29.39 -14.89
N GLN A 36 -4.58 -29.52 -14.75
CA GLN A 36 -5.54 -28.77 -15.55
C GLN A 36 -5.89 -27.48 -14.81
N ARG A 37 -5.83 -26.35 -15.50
CA ARG A 37 -6.25 -25.06 -14.98
C ARG A 37 -7.42 -24.55 -15.79
N SER A 38 -8.48 -24.14 -15.11
CA SER A 38 -9.56 -23.36 -15.69
C SER A 38 -9.55 -21.97 -15.06
N ARG A 39 -9.81 -20.96 -15.85
CA ARG A 39 -9.97 -19.57 -15.38
C ARG A 39 -11.42 -19.17 -15.61
N ILE A 40 -12.14 -18.95 -14.52
CA ILE A 40 -13.47 -18.37 -14.54
C ILE A 40 -13.30 -16.89 -14.21
N LEU A 41 -13.57 -16.01 -15.17
CA LEU A 41 -13.56 -14.58 -14.95
C LEU A 41 -14.87 -14.18 -14.27
N VAL A 42 -14.77 -13.50 -13.15
CA VAL A 42 -15.91 -12.81 -12.52
C VAL A 42 -16.00 -11.44 -13.16
N ASP A 43 -16.98 -11.25 -14.05
CA ASP A 43 -17.17 -10.02 -14.80
C ASP A 43 -18.67 -9.78 -15.06
N ALA A 44 -19.00 -8.71 -15.77
CA ALA A 44 -20.36 -8.27 -16.04
C ALA A 44 -21.29 -9.32 -16.70
N ARG A 45 -20.75 -10.46 -17.18
CA ARG A 45 -21.59 -11.56 -17.72
C ARG A 45 -22.54 -12.15 -16.68
N TYR A 46 -22.19 -12.05 -15.39
CA TYR A 46 -22.99 -12.55 -14.28
C TYR A 46 -24.04 -11.53 -13.81
N ASP A 47 -23.90 -10.25 -14.18
CA ASP A 47 -24.80 -9.19 -13.75
C ASP A 47 -26.20 -9.32 -14.36
N ALA A 48 -26.29 -9.98 -15.52
CA ALA A 48 -27.57 -10.21 -16.23
C ALA A 48 -28.52 -11.19 -15.52
N GLN A 49 -27.99 -12.01 -14.60
CA GLN A 49 -28.76 -13.00 -13.84
C GLN A 49 -28.35 -12.97 -12.36
N PRO A 50 -28.74 -11.92 -11.62
CA PRO A 50 -28.41 -11.81 -10.20
C PRO A 50 -29.08 -12.94 -9.40
N ASP A 51 -28.32 -13.53 -8.47
CA ASP A 51 -28.88 -14.50 -7.53
C ASP A 51 -29.76 -13.76 -6.51
N ALA A 52 -31.08 -13.96 -6.63
CA ALA A 52 -32.08 -13.32 -5.78
C ALA A 52 -31.93 -13.68 -4.29
N GLN A 53 -31.53 -14.93 -3.99
CA GLN A 53 -31.34 -15.36 -2.59
C GLN A 53 -30.11 -14.72 -1.98
N ALA A 54 -28.99 -14.65 -2.72
CA ALA A 54 -27.79 -13.97 -2.29
C ALA A 54 -28.05 -12.47 -2.12
N ALA A 55 -28.78 -11.84 -3.04
CA ALA A 55 -29.13 -10.42 -2.95
C ALA A 55 -29.96 -10.11 -1.69
N GLU A 56 -31.00 -10.92 -1.40
CA GLU A 56 -31.83 -10.72 -0.21
C GLU A 56 -31.04 -10.98 1.08
N PHE A 57 -30.17 -12.00 1.11
CA PHE A 57 -29.30 -12.27 2.26
C PHE A 57 -28.34 -11.09 2.52
N LEU A 58 -27.76 -10.50 1.48
CA LEU A 58 -26.79 -9.41 1.60
C LEU A 58 -27.43 -8.04 1.86
N LYS A 59 -28.71 -7.86 1.56
CA LYS A 59 -29.43 -6.58 1.63
C LYS A 59 -29.28 -5.83 2.96
N PRO A 60 -29.44 -6.44 4.16
CA PRO A 60 -29.27 -5.74 5.42
C PRO A 60 -27.82 -5.27 5.63
N TYR A 61 -26.83 -6.08 5.24
CA TYR A 61 -25.42 -5.73 5.33
C TYR A 61 -25.06 -4.61 4.37
N LYS A 62 -25.56 -4.71 3.12
CA LYS A 62 -25.36 -3.68 2.10
C LYS A 62 -25.91 -2.33 2.57
N HIS A 63 -27.12 -2.31 3.17
CA HIS A 63 -27.71 -1.10 3.70
C HIS A 63 -26.84 -0.43 4.77
N ILE A 64 -26.26 -1.22 5.68
CA ILE A 64 -25.34 -0.71 6.70
C ILE A 64 -24.08 -0.13 6.04
N VAL A 65 -23.46 -0.87 5.13
CA VAL A 65 -22.27 -0.42 4.41
C VAL A 65 -22.55 0.85 3.62
N ASP A 66 -23.63 0.89 2.84
CA ASP A 66 -24.01 2.06 2.04
C ASP A 66 -24.27 3.29 2.92
N SER A 67 -24.85 3.12 4.12
CA SER A 67 -25.11 4.22 5.04
C SER A 67 -23.84 4.84 5.61
N ILE A 68 -22.76 4.04 5.76
CA ILE A 68 -21.47 4.49 6.29
C ILE A 68 -20.56 5.00 5.17
N MET A 69 -20.50 4.27 4.06
CA MET A 69 -19.54 4.52 2.97
C MET A 69 -20.07 5.46 1.91
N GLY A 70 -21.41 5.60 1.79
CA GLY A 70 -22.07 6.42 0.77
C GLY A 70 -22.04 7.95 0.98
N PRO A 71 -21.92 8.49 2.21
CA PRO A 71 -21.92 9.94 2.38
C PRO A 71 -20.82 10.62 1.56
N VAL A 72 -21.24 11.62 0.76
CA VAL A 72 -20.33 12.43 -0.05
C VAL A 72 -19.54 13.37 0.87
N VAL A 73 -18.22 13.39 0.72
CA VAL A 73 -17.30 14.25 1.48
C VAL A 73 -16.89 15.50 0.70
N GLY A 74 -17.03 15.49 -0.62
CA GLY A 74 -16.71 16.59 -1.51
C GLY A 74 -16.74 16.17 -2.96
N ARG A 75 -16.11 16.94 -3.86
CA ARG A 75 -16.07 16.66 -5.29
C ARG A 75 -14.64 16.76 -5.83
N SER A 76 -14.34 15.91 -6.79
CA SER A 76 -13.10 15.94 -7.57
C SER A 76 -13.36 16.50 -8.97
N ALA A 77 -12.56 17.47 -9.41
CA ALA A 77 -12.67 18.09 -10.73
C ALA A 77 -12.36 17.10 -11.88
N LYS A 78 -11.53 16.08 -11.61
CA LYS A 78 -11.10 15.08 -12.58
C LYS A 78 -10.84 13.72 -11.95
N TYR A 79 -10.71 12.70 -12.78
CA TYR A 79 -10.17 11.41 -12.35
C TYR A 79 -8.67 11.55 -12.04
N MET A 80 -8.24 11.15 -10.86
CA MET A 80 -6.85 11.30 -10.41
C MET A 80 -6.23 9.95 -10.11
N THR A 81 -4.98 9.78 -10.54
CA THR A 81 -4.22 8.53 -10.39
C THR A 81 -2.91 8.75 -9.65
N ALA A 82 -2.50 7.74 -8.90
CA ALA A 82 -1.16 7.68 -8.32
C ALA A 82 -0.24 6.90 -9.26
N LYS A 83 0.78 7.56 -9.81
CA LYS A 83 1.74 6.98 -10.77
C LYS A 83 3.16 7.45 -10.49
N ARG A 84 4.13 6.61 -10.80
CA ARG A 84 5.53 7.00 -10.86
C ARG A 84 5.91 7.49 -12.26
N PRO A 85 6.75 8.49 -12.39
CA PRO A 85 7.45 9.22 -11.34
C PRO A 85 6.58 10.21 -10.59
N GLU A 86 5.50 10.68 -11.17
CA GLU A 86 4.57 11.67 -10.64
C GLU A 86 3.12 11.33 -11.06
N GLY A 87 2.17 11.55 -10.16
CA GLY A 87 0.75 11.33 -10.41
C GLY A 87 -0.10 12.43 -9.76
N THR A 88 -1.25 12.75 -10.35
CA THR A 88 -2.15 13.77 -9.81
C THR A 88 -2.65 13.43 -8.41
N LEU A 89 -2.97 12.16 -8.14
CA LEU A 89 -3.41 11.73 -6.81
C LEU A 89 -2.27 11.74 -5.79
N SER A 90 -1.08 11.26 -6.16
CA SER A 90 0.07 11.27 -5.26
C SER A 90 0.52 12.69 -4.89
N ASN A 91 0.45 13.62 -5.85
CA ASN A 91 0.67 15.05 -5.60
C ASN A 91 -0.35 15.60 -4.60
N LEU A 92 -1.65 15.33 -4.85
CA LEU A 92 -2.74 15.76 -3.98
C LEU A 92 -2.55 15.27 -2.55
N LEU A 93 -2.25 13.99 -2.35
CA LEU A 93 -2.13 13.41 -1.01
C LEU A 93 -0.98 14.04 -0.21
N ALA A 94 0.16 14.30 -0.84
CA ALA A 94 1.27 14.98 -0.20
C ALA A 94 0.92 16.45 0.14
N ASP A 95 0.20 17.16 -0.74
CA ASP A 95 -0.27 18.53 -0.49
C ASP A 95 -1.30 18.58 0.64
N ILE A 96 -2.18 17.58 0.74
CA ILE A 96 -3.16 17.46 1.84
C ILE A 96 -2.45 17.33 3.19
N LEU A 97 -1.34 16.59 3.28
CA LEU A 97 -0.58 16.50 4.52
C LEU A 97 0.01 17.87 4.93
N VAL A 98 0.53 18.61 3.95
CA VAL A 98 1.04 19.97 4.19
C VAL A 98 -0.09 20.91 4.60
N TRP A 99 -1.25 20.86 3.93
CA TRP A 99 -2.43 21.66 4.28
C TRP A 99 -2.93 21.38 5.71
N ALA A 100 -2.92 20.11 6.11
CA ALA A 100 -3.39 19.69 7.42
C ALA A 100 -2.45 20.10 8.58
N ALA A 101 -1.19 20.41 8.30
CA ALA A 101 -0.18 20.71 9.30
C ALA A 101 -0.59 21.86 10.27
N LYS A 102 -1.39 22.82 9.80
CA LYS A 102 -1.94 23.90 10.60
C LYS A 102 -2.74 23.42 11.81
N ASP A 103 -3.45 22.29 11.68
CA ASP A 103 -4.30 21.73 12.74
C ASP A 103 -3.45 21.05 13.84
N TYR A 104 -2.16 20.87 13.58
CA TYR A 104 -1.17 20.30 14.48
C TYR A 104 -0.15 21.33 14.98
N ASN A 105 -0.39 22.62 14.68
CA ASN A 105 0.58 23.70 14.96
C ASN A 105 1.95 23.48 14.33
N GLU A 106 1.97 22.86 13.12
CA GLU A 106 3.18 22.52 12.38
C GLU A 106 3.31 23.36 11.11
N LYS A 107 4.56 23.55 10.67
CA LYS A 107 4.89 24.30 9.45
C LYS A 107 5.95 23.51 8.64
N PRO A 108 5.56 22.44 7.94
CA PRO A 108 6.51 21.66 7.17
C PRO A 108 7.03 22.43 5.94
N ASP A 109 8.30 22.24 5.63
CA ASP A 109 8.93 22.72 4.39
C ASP A 109 8.39 21.91 3.19
N PHE A 110 8.12 20.61 3.40
CA PHE A 110 7.54 19.75 2.38
C PHE A 110 6.81 18.53 2.98
N GLY A 111 6.06 17.84 2.12
CA GLY A 111 5.35 16.60 2.45
C GLY A 111 5.77 15.43 1.57
N VAL A 112 5.73 14.22 2.13
CA VAL A 112 5.96 12.94 1.43
C VAL A 112 4.82 11.99 1.73
N TYR A 113 4.19 11.43 0.69
CA TYR A 113 3.21 10.36 0.79
C TYR A 113 3.68 9.15 -0.03
N ASN A 114 3.69 7.95 0.56
CA ASN A 114 4.19 6.76 -0.13
C ASN A 114 3.17 6.23 -1.15
N MET A 115 3.64 5.96 -2.36
CA MET A 115 2.83 5.38 -3.43
C MET A 115 2.29 3.99 -3.09
N GLY A 116 3.06 3.20 -2.32
CA GLY A 116 2.64 1.87 -1.85
C GLY A 116 1.41 1.90 -0.94
N GLY A 117 1.13 3.03 -0.31
CA GLY A 117 -0.04 3.27 0.54
C GLY A 117 -1.32 3.60 -0.22
N VAL A 118 -1.22 4.02 -1.48
CA VAL A 118 -2.38 4.37 -2.32
C VAL A 118 -2.90 3.11 -3.01
N ARG A 119 -4.17 2.75 -2.78
CA ARG A 119 -4.73 1.45 -3.17
C ARG A 119 -5.84 1.54 -4.22
N ALA A 120 -6.34 2.73 -4.49
CA ALA A 120 -7.30 3.01 -5.55
C ALA A 120 -7.05 4.39 -6.17
N ASP A 121 -7.59 4.61 -7.35
CA ASP A 121 -7.65 5.92 -7.97
C ASP A 121 -8.87 6.69 -7.44
N LEU A 122 -8.84 8.02 -7.58
CA LEU A 122 -9.93 8.88 -7.15
C LEU A 122 -10.85 9.20 -8.33
N PRO A 123 -12.18 8.95 -8.23
CA PRO A 123 -13.11 9.22 -9.32
C PRO A 123 -13.31 10.73 -9.56
N LYS A 124 -13.73 11.09 -10.76
CA LYS A 124 -14.24 12.43 -11.06
C LYS A 124 -15.68 12.59 -10.53
N GLY A 125 -16.00 13.75 -10.03
CA GLY A 125 -17.36 14.06 -9.51
C GLY A 125 -17.45 13.88 -8.01
N ASP A 126 -18.58 13.37 -7.52
CA ASP A 126 -18.77 13.16 -6.10
C ASP A 126 -17.78 12.14 -5.55
N VAL A 127 -17.18 12.50 -4.42
CA VAL A 127 -16.24 11.64 -3.68
C VAL A 127 -16.90 11.28 -2.35
N THR A 128 -17.04 9.98 -2.10
CA THR A 128 -17.67 9.43 -0.90
C THR A 128 -16.63 9.06 0.17
N TYR A 129 -17.12 8.75 1.37
CA TYR A 129 -16.29 8.13 2.41
C TYR A 129 -15.63 6.84 1.89
N GLY A 130 -16.39 6.01 1.15
CA GLY A 130 -15.91 4.76 0.57
C GLY A 130 -14.74 4.99 -0.39
N ASP A 131 -14.84 5.96 -1.30
CA ASP A 131 -13.76 6.30 -2.24
C ASP A 131 -12.48 6.68 -1.50
N VAL A 132 -12.58 7.48 -0.43
CA VAL A 132 -11.40 7.86 0.38
C VAL A 132 -10.85 6.66 1.12
N LEU A 133 -11.71 5.76 1.64
CA LEU A 133 -11.26 4.52 2.28
C LEU A 133 -10.53 3.61 1.29
N ASP A 134 -11.02 3.50 0.06
CA ASP A 134 -10.38 2.69 -0.98
C ASP A 134 -9.01 3.27 -1.39
N VAL A 135 -8.87 4.59 -1.45
CA VAL A 135 -7.59 5.28 -1.68
C VAL A 135 -6.61 5.04 -0.53
N ALA A 136 -7.05 5.21 0.72
CA ALA A 136 -6.23 5.16 1.93
C ALA A 136 -6.81 4.20 2.98
N PRO A 137 -6.77 2.85 2.74
CA PRO A 137 -7.41 1.87 3.61
C PRO A 137 -6.69 1.62 4.94
N PHE A 138 -5.42 2.01 5.02
CA PHE A 138 -4.60 1.78 6.21
C PHE A 138 -4.91 2.78 7.32
N GLU A 139 -4.62 2.38 8.57
CA GLU A 139 -4.79 3.24 9.73
C GLU A 139 -3.55 4.11 10.01
N ASN A 140 -2.82 4.45 8.95
CA ASN A 140 -1.67 5.34 9.04
C ASN A 140 -2.12 6.73 9.46
N LYS A 141 -1.35 7.35 10.34
CA LYS A 141 -1.63 8.69 10.87
C LYS A 141 -0.67 9.70 10.29
N ILE A 142 -1.13 10.94 10.18
CA ILE A 142 -0.23 12.04 9.84
C ILE A 142 0.89 12.15 10.89
N ALA A 143 2.09 12.45 10.43
CA ALA A 143 3.26 12.59 11.27
C ALA A 143 4.19 13.68 10.75
N PHE A 144 4.99 14.22 11.65
CA PHE A 144 5.95 15.28 11.38
C PHE A 144 7.30 14.91 11.99
N THR A 145 8.37 15.22 11.28
CA THR A 145 9.73 15.01 11.76
C THR A 145 10.67 16.07 11.20
N THR A 146 11.75 16.34 11.86
CA THR A 146 12.82 17.23 11.38
C THR A 146 13.95 16.37 10.82
N LEU A 147 14.42 16.69 9.63
CA LEU A 147 15.54 16.04 8.96
C LEU A 147 16.63 17.08 8.65
N SER A 148 17.89 16.72 8.87
CA SER A 148 19.01 17.54 8.35
C SER A 148 18.97 17.54 6.81
N GLY A 149 19.49 18.59 6.19
CA GLY A 149 19.54 18.67 4.73
C GLY A 149 20.35 17.55 4.09
N ALA A 150 21.39 17.05 4.78
CA ALA A 150 22.10 15.85 4.35
C ALA A 150 21.17 14.63 4.32
N THR A 151 20.36 14.43 5.35
CA THR A 151 19.35 13.36 5.43
C THR A 151 18.25 13.54 4.39
N VAL A 152 17.81 14.77 4.12
CA VAL A 152 16.85 15.08 3.04
C VAL A 152 17.41 14.69 1.69
N MET A 153 18.68 14.96 1.42
CA MET A 153 19.33 14.52 0.18
C MET A 153 19.38 12.99 0.07
N ASP A 154 19.61 12.29 1.18
CA ASP A 154 19.55 10.81 1.18
C ASP A 154 18.12 10.30 0.98
N LEU A 155 17.12 10.94 1.58
CA LEU A 155 15.70 10.65 1.31
C LEU A 155 15.37 10.82 -0.18
N PHE A 156 15.80 11.89 -0.81
CA PHE A 156 15.54 12.14 -2.23
C PHE A 156 16.27 11.16 -3.15
N LYS A 157 17.47 10.70 -2.78
CA LYS A 157 18.14 9.58 -3.48
C LYS A 157 17.34 8.28 -3.35
N GLN A 158 16.80 7.99 -2.17
CA GLN A 158 15.96 6.81 -1.97
C GLN A 158 14.65 6.90 -2.77
N ILE A 159 14.04 8.08 -2.84
CA ILE A 159 12.87 8.34 -3.70
C ILE A 159 13.23 8.16 -5.18
N ALA A 160 14.42 8.59 -5.61
CA ALA A 160 14.88 8.37 -6.98
C ALA A 160 15.02 6.86 -7.29
N VAL A 161 15.61 6.08 -6.39
CA VAL A 161 15.78 4.61 -6.54
C VAL A 161 14.45 3.88 -6.71
N VAL A 162 13.39 4.32 -6.02
CA VAL A 162 12.04 3.71 -6.19
C VAL A 162 11.26 4.30 -7.36
N GLY A 163 11.84 5.27 -8.09
CA GLY A 163 11.26 5.87 -9.29
C GLY A 163 10.25 6.99 -9.03
N GLY A 164 10.23 7.55 -7.82
CA GLY A 164 9.33 8.64 -7.40
C GLY A 164 8.35 8.22 -6.30
N GLU A 165 7.92 9.18 -5.52
CA GLU A 165 6.88 9.07 -4.48
C GLU A 165 5.97 10.32 -4.55
N GLY A 166 4.89 10.36 -3.78
CA GLY A 166 4.07 11.56 -3.62
C GLY A 166 4.86 12.66 -2.91
N LEU A 167 5.10 13.77 -3.59
CA LEU A 167 5.80 14.93 -3.04
C LEU A 167 4.90 16.16 -3.07
N SER A 168 5.01 17.02 -2.07
CA SER A 168 4.27 18.28 -2.06
C SER A 168 4.78 19.25 -3.11
N HIS A 169 3.96 20.25 -3.41
CA HIS A 169 4.19 21.29 -4.42
C HIS A 169 5.57 21.98 -4.30
N SER A 170 6.11 22.09 -3.09
CA SER A 170 7.39 22.75 -2.81
C SER A 170 8.62 22.01 -3.37
N VAL A 171 8.52 20.72 -3.70
CA VAL A 171 9.66 19.87 -4.10
C VAL A 171 9.76 19.74 -5.61
N ARG A 172 10.99 19.76 -6.12
CA ARG A 172 11.32 19.37 -7.51
C ARG A 172 12.53 18.46 -7.50
N LEU A 173 12.36 17.26 -8.08
CA LEU A 173 13.43 16.29 -8.28
C LEU A 173 13.63 16.03 -9.76
N VAL A 174 14.88 15.92 -10.18
CA VAL A 174 15.26 15.36 -11.47
C VAL A 174 15.99 14.06 -11.18
N ILE A 175 15.47 12.95 -11.74
CA ILE A 175 16.02 11.62 -11.57
C ILE A 175 16.39 11.02 -12.92
N THR A 176 17.23 9.99 -12.94
CA THR A 176 17.52 9.21 -14.14
C THR A 176 16.61 7.96 -14.21
N LYS A 177 16.56 7.31 -15.37
CA LYS A 177 15.81 6.06 -15.58
C LYS A 177 16.31 4.90 -14.71
N ASP A 178 17.60 4.92 -14.34
CA ASP A 178 18.24 3.94 -13.46
C ASP A 178 18.19 4.35 -11.98
N GLY A 179 17.38 5.37 -11.63
CA GLY A 179 17.11 5.74 -10.24
C GLY A 179 18.16 6.60 -9.56
N GLN A 180 18.97 7.35 -10.32
CA GLN A 180 19.92 8.30 -9.73
C GLN A 180 19.27 9.68 -9.55
N LEU A 181 19.52 10.33 -8.43
CA LEU A 181 19.14 11.71 -8.21
C LEU A 181 20.13 12.65 -8.94
N VAL A 182 19.60 13.48 -9.85
CA VAL A 182 20.40 14.48 -10.60
C VAL A 182 20.37 15.82 -9.90
N SER A 183 19.18 16.26 -9.48
CA SER A 183 19.02 17.52 -8.73
C SER A 183 17.79 17.47 -7.84
N ALA A 184 17.79 18.27 -6.79
CA ALA A 184 16.70 18.43 -5.85
C ALA A 184 16.58 19.89 -5.40
N THR A 185 15.36 20.42 -5.40
CA THR A 185 15.06 21.73 -4.83
C THR A 185 13.84 21.67 -3.93
N ILE A 186 13.83 22.56 -2.93
CA ILE A 186 12.67 22.81 -2.06
C ILE A 186 12.36 24.31 -2.13
N ASN A 187 11.14 24.69 -2.46
CA ASN A 187 10.72 26.07 -2.69
C ASN A 187 11.58 26.81 -3.74
N GLY A 188 12.05 26.09 -4.75
CA GLY A 188 12.91 26.63 -5.83
C GLY A 188 14.40 26.71 -5.51
N GLU A 189 14.79 26.51 -4.25
CA GLU A 189 16.19 26.57 -3.81
C GLU A 189 16.81 25.17 -3.72
N PRO A 190 18.08 24.99 -4.07
CA PRO A 190 18.79 23.74 -3.82
C PRO A 190 18.74 23.37 -2.33
N VAL A 191 18.68 22.06 -2.05
CA VAL A 191 18.73 21.58 -0.66
C VAL A 191 20.06 21.95 -0.02
N ASP A 192 20.01 22.71 1.06
CA ASP A 192 21.19 23.06 1.86
C ASP A 192 21.49 21.93 2.87
N PRO A 193 22.63 21.23 2.75
CA PRO A 193 22.98 20.14 3.67
C PRO A 193 23.11 20.55 5.14
N GLN A 194 23.33 21.84 5.42
CA GLN A 194 23.51 22.37 6.78
C GLN A 194 22.20 22.85 7.43
N LYS A 195 21.13 22.98 6.65
CA LYS A 195 19.82 23.42 7.12
C LYS A 195 19.04 22.22 7.66
N GLU A 196 18.14 22.47 8.60
CA GLU A 196 17.08 21.52 8.99
C GLU A 196 15.79 21.81 8.25
N TYR A 197 15.09 20.74 7.91
CA TYR A 197 13.82 20.78 7.18
C TYR A 197 12.74 20.07 7.98
N ARG A 198 11.62 20.75 8.19
CA ARG A 198 10.44 20.15 8.79
C ARG A 198 9.65 19.40 7.72
N VAL A 199 9.40 18.11 7.93
CA VAL A 199 8.76 17.23 6.95
C VAL A 199 7.47 16.68 7.51
N THR A 200 6.39 16.73 6.73
CA THR A 200 5.17 15.99 7.03
C THR A 200 5.11 14.70 6.22
N THR A 201 4.63 13.65 6.83
CA THR A 201 4.49 12.32 6.23
C THR A 201 3.44 11.50 6.99
N ILE A 202 3.48 10.18 6.85
CA ILE A 202 2.67 9.25 7.64
C ILE A 202 3.55 8.48 8.63
N ASP A 203 2.99 8.09 9.77
CA ASP A 203 3.70 7.39 10.85
C ASP A 203 4.40 6.10 10.39
N TYR A 204 3.83 5.42 9.40
CA TYR A 204 4.41 4.23 8.76
C TYR A 204 5.81 4.50 8.17
N LEU A 205 6.02 5.68 7.55
CA LEU A 205 7.30 6.02 6.93
C LEU A 205 8.39 6.40 7.94
N LEU A 206 8.03 6.86 9.14
CA LEU A 206 9.01 7.19 10.19
C LEU A 206 9.91 5.99 10.57
N GLY A 207 9.40 4.77 10.39
CA GLY A 207 10.16 3.53 10.56
C GLY A 207 11.14 3.19 9.44
N GLY A 208 11.26 4.04 8.41
CA GLY A 208 12.11 3.78 7.24
C GLY A 208 11.59 2.69 6.31
N THR A 209 10.28 2.49 6.29
CA THR A 209 9.59 1.54 5.42
C THR A 209 9.64 2.01 3.95
N ASP A 210 9.20 1.17 3.02
CA ASP A 210 9.17 1.44 1.58
C ASP A 210 10.53 1.88 1.00
N LYS A 211 11.65 1.44 1.63
CA LYS A 211 13.03 1.80 1.28
C LYS A 211 13.37 3.28 1.52
N LEU A 212 12.58 3.99 2.32
CA LEU A 212 12.82 5.38 2.70
C LEU A 212 13.50 5.44 4.09
N GLU A 213 14.62 4.76 4.22
CA GLU A 213 15.37 4.58 5.47
C GLU A 213 15.84 5.90 6.11
N ALA A 214 15.99 6.96 5.32
CA ALA A 214 16.39 8.28 5.78
C ALA A 214 15.47 8.81 6.89
N PHE A 215 14.19 8.45 6.89
CA PHE A 215 13.26 8.87 7.95
C PHE A 215 13.63 8.39 9.35
N LYS A 216 14.38 7.29 9.48
CA LYS A 216 14.88 6.81 10.79
C LYS A 216 15.81 7.80 11.51
N ASN A 217 16.44 8.69 10.74
CA ASN A 217 17.36 9.72 11.25
C ASN A 217 16.63 11.00 11.64
N GLY A 218 15.29 11.00 11.60
CA GLY A 218 14.49 12.14 12.00
C GLY A 218 14.45 12.35 13.52
N HIS A 219 14.32 13.61 13.92
CA HIS A 219 14.15 14.02 15.30
C HIS A 219 12.95 14.98 15.43
N ASP A 220 12.65 15.42 16.65
CA ASP A 220 11.48 16.25 16.96
C ASP A 220 10.19 15.67 16.35
N VAL A 221 9.99 14.37 16.55
CA VAL A 221 8.88 13.64 15.98
C VAL A 221 7.56 14.03 16.68
N ASN A 222 6.60 14.53 15.91
CA ASN A 222 5.22 14.70 16.30
C ASN A 222 4.37 13.68 15.51
N ALA A 223 3.88 12.65 16.19
CA ALA A 223 3.09 11.57 15.60
C ALA A 223 1.88 11.27 16.50
N PRO A 224 0.77 12.00 16.36
CA PRO A 224 -0.41 11.86 17.20
C PRO A 224 -1.04 10.46 17.03
N LYS A 225 -1.48 9.85 18.15
CA LYS A 225 -1.89 8.43 18.18
C LYS A 225 -3.39 8.22 17.99
N ASP A 226 -4.21 9.23 18.20
CA ASP A 226 -5.66 9.11 18.12
C ASP A 226 -6.12 8.74 16.71
N ALA A 227 -7.17 7.95 16.61
CA ALA A 227 -7.72 7.50 15.33
C ALA A 227 -8.21 8.65 14.44
N SER A 228 -8.60 9.79 15.03
CA SER A 228 -8.98 11.01 14.29
C SER A 228 -7.85 11.56 13.40
N ASN A 229 -6.60 11.19 13.69
CA ASN A 229 -5.42 11.58 12.92
C ASN A 229 -5.09 10.61 11.76
N ASN A 230 -5.91 9.58 11.54
CA ASN A 230 -5.75 8.72 10.38
C ASN A 230 -5.82 9.54 9.10
N THR A 231 -4.90 9.29 8.16
CA THR A 231 -4.78 10.06 6.92
C THR A 231 -6.07 10.08 6.11
N ARG A 232 -6.89 9.02 6.15
CA ARG A 232 -8.22 9.02 5.52
C ARG A 232 -9.12 10.13 6.05
N PHE A 233 -9.11 10.40 7.36
CA PHE A 233 -9.91 11.50 7.94
C PHE A 233 -9.32 12.87 7.60
N VAL A 234 -8.00 12.98 7.52
CA VAL A 234 -7.31 14.18 7.05
C VAL A 234 -7.72 14.51 5.61
N ILE A 235 -7.71 13.48 4.73
CA ILE A 235 -8.16 13.61 3.33
C ILE A 235 -9.62 14.05 3.27
N MET A 236 -10.52 13.37 4.01
CA MET A 236 -11.94 13.75 4.03
C MET A 236 -12.16 15.18 4.55
N ASN A 237 -11.42 15.61 5.56
CA ASN A 237 -11.52 16.97 6.09
C ASN A 237 -11.11 18.01 5.05
N TYR A 238 -10.06 17.70 4.25
CA TYR A 238 -9.69 18.56 3.13
C TYR A 238 -10.82 18.68 2.10
N PHE A 239 -11.41 17.54 1.68
CA PHE A 239 -12.54 17.56 0.74
C PHE A 239 -13.74 18.33 1.26
N ARG A 240 -14.08 18.14 2.54
CA ARG A 240 -15.17 18.89 3.20
C ARG A 240 -14.90 20.39 3.27
N GLU A 241 -13.65 20.76 3.53
CA GLU A 241 -13.27 22.18 3.57
C GLU A 241 -13.37 22.81 2.17
N MET A 242 -12.90 22.11 1.11
CA MET A 242 -13.08 22.60 -0.27
C MET A 242 -14.57 22.72 -0.64
N ALA A 243 -15.38 21.73 -0.27
CA ALA A 243 -16.82 21.75 -0.52
C ALA A 243 -17.52 22.93 0.19
N LYS A 244 -17.16 23.25 1.45
CA LYS A 244 -17.67 24.46 2.17
C LYS A 244 -17.34 25.75 1.43
N GLN A 245 -16.22 25.79 0.72
CA GLN A 245 -15.80 26.93 -0.09
C GLN A 245 -16.42 26.93 -1.49
N GLY A 246 -17.27 25.93 -1.83
CA GLY A 246 -17.87 25.78 -3.16
C GLY A 246 -16.84 25.36 -4.24
N ARG A 247 -15.73 24.73 -3.84
CA ARG A 247 -14.63 24.34 -4.72
C ARG A 247 -14.58 22.83 -4.89
N GLU A 248 -14.29 22.40 -6.11
CA GLU A 248 -13.89 21.03 -6.38
C GLU A 248 -12.38 20.87 -6.09
N VAL A 249 -11.99 19.68 -5.64
CA VAL A 249 -10.59 19.34 -5.43
C VAL A 249 -9.94 19.03 -6.77
N ASP A 250 -8.78 19.62 -7.00
CA ASP A 250 -7.99 19.44 -8.22
C ASP A 250 -6.50 19.30 -7.91
N SER A 251 -5.78 18.65 -8.80
CA SER A 251 -4.32 18.50 -8.74
C SER A 251 -3.76 18.21 -10.13
N GLU A 252 -2.59 18.74 -10.41
CA GLU A 252 -1.94 18.64 -11.73
C GLU A 252 -0.59 17.94 -11.66
N ILE A 253 -0.13 17.49 -12.82
CA ILE A 253 1.28 17.10 -13.01
C ILE A 253 2.08 18.39 -13.18
N GLU A 254 3.01 18.64 -12.28
CA GLU A 254 3.76 19.89 -12.20
C GLU A 254 5.27 19.72 -12.43
N GLY A 255 5.71 18.50 -12.74
CA GLY A 255 7.12 18.19 -12.85
C GLY A 255 7.81 18.12 -11.48
N ARG A 256 7.08 17.67 -10.44
CA ARG A 256 7.67 17.47 -9.10
C ARG A 256 8.73 16.39 -9.12
N VAL A 257 8.56 15.38 -9.95
CA VAL A 257 9.57 14.37 -10.25
C VAL A 257 9.65 14.18 -11.77
N THR A 258 10.79 14.54 -12.35
CA THR A 258 11.04 14.38 -13.79
C THR A 258 12.15 13.38 -14.06
N VAL A 259 12.03 12.60 -15.14
CA VAL A 259 13.01 11.59 -15.56
C VAL A 259 13.78 12.09 -16.77
N LYS A 260 15.12 12.03 -16.69
CA LYS A 260 16.04 12.31 -17.81
C LYS A 260 16.51 11.03 -18.49
#